data_e2b8621d84facc1fecf07b69ac656ace
#
_entry.id   e2b8621d84facc1fecf07b69ac656ace
#
_cell.length_a   1.000
_cell.length_b   1.000
_cell.length_c   1.000
_cell.angle_alpha   90.00
_cell.angle_beta   90.00
_cell.angle_gamma   90.00
#
_symmetry.space_group_name_H-M   'P 1'
#
loop_
_entity.id
_entity.type
_entity.pdbx_description
1 polymer ?
#
loop_
_entity_poly.entity_id
_entity_poly.type
_entity_poly.pdbx_seq_one_letter_code
_entity_poly.pdbx_strand_id
1 'polypeptide(L)'
;MAIKRVFQKEPVLSIAACLALVSSCFVLPDAEYLGYIDFRTLAILFSLMTVMAGLRGQGVFDRLGRALLSHTHTTLQLTAVLAGLCFFSSMVITNDVSLLTFVPFTFVVVNSLDAAVRDKLLLPIVCMQTIAANLGSMLTPLGNPQNLYLYGKSGMDMGSFVLLMLPYSILSLALLALWAVGLCRRGAKISMAHSAAAASPNKALLSLYSILFVLCLLVVLRVLPYGIAFAAVLACVLLADRNTLCRVDYSLILTFVTLFIFIGNLGRFAAFSGWLQHILTGHEVWVSVLASQVTSNVPAAILLSGFTENIRSLIIGTNLGGLGTLIASMASLISYREIARELPLQKGRYFALFTVSNILFVTVLMGAWALAG
;
A
#
# COMPACT_ATOMS: atom_id res chain seq x y z
N MET A 1 -0.70 31.17 2.39
CA MET A 1 0.19 30.24 3.14
C MET A 1 -0.41 28.83 3.36
N ALA A 2 -1.70 28.68 3.69
CA ALA A 2 -2.33 27.38 3.93
C ALA A 2 -2.31 26.45 2.70
N ILE A 3 -2.69 26.93 1.52
CA ILE A 3 -2.73 26.15 0.27
C ILE A 3 -1.34 25.58 -0.08
N LYS A 4 -0.27 26.38 0.02
CA LYS A 4 1.09 25.93 -0.26
C LYS A 4 1.55 24.80 0.70
N ARG A 5 1.09 24.81 1.96
CA ARG A 5 1.35 23.74 2.93
C ARG A 5 0.60 22.44 2.60
N VAL A 6 -0.64 22.54 2.08
CA VAL A 6 -1.41 21.36 1.65
C VAL A 6 -0.75 20.74 0.42
N PHE A 7 -0.38 21.52 -0.59
CA PHE A 7 0.34 21.05 -1.77
C PHE A 7 1.67 20.32 -1.43
N GLN A 8 2.37 20.79 -0.42
CA GLN A 8 3.64 20.18 0.01
C GLN A 8 3.44 18.91 0.84
N LYS A 9 2.34 18.82 1.60
CA LYS A 9 2.06 17.66 2.46
C LYS A 9 1.37 16.53 1.70
N GLU A 10 0.42 16.88 0.82
CA GLU A 10 -0.46 15.94 0.11
C GLU A 10 -0.47 16.23 -1.40
N PRO A 11 0.65 15.95 -2.10
CA PRO A 11 0.78 16.33 -3.51
C PRO A 11 -0.20 15.57 -4.41
N VAL A 12 -0.49 14.30 -4.14
CA VAL A 12 -1.41 13.48 -4.95
C VAL A 12 -2.83 14.02 -4.85
N LEU A 13 -3.32 14.30 -3.63
CA LEU A 13 -4.63 14.94 -3.43
C LEU A 13 -4.70 16.30 -4.13
N SER A 14 -3.66 17.10 -4.02
CA SER A 14 -3.63 18.44 -4.60
C SER A 14 -3.72 18.40 -6.13
N ILE A 15 -2.98 17.50 -6.76
CA ILE A 15 -3.03 17.30 -8.22
C ILE A 15 -4.42 16.77 -8.62
N ALA A 16 -4.94 15.75 -7.93
CA ALA A 16 -6.25 15.18 -8.22
C ALA A 16 -7.37 16.23 -8.09
N ALA A 17 -7.31 17.07 -7.04
CA ALA A 17 -8.27 18.14 -6.83
C ALA A 17 -8.19 19.21 -7.94
N CYS A 18 -6.98 19.62 -8.35
CA CYS A 18 -6.81 20.54 -9.49
C CYS A 18 -7.38 19.96 -10.78
N LEU A 19 -7.12 18.68 -11.06
CA LEU A 19 -7.64 18.00 -12.25
C LEU A 19 -9.17 17.90 -12.21
N ALA A 20 -9.76 17.57 -11.05
CA ALA A 20 -11.21 17.55 -10.87
C ALA A 20 -11.81 18.96 -11.11
N LEU A 21 -11.23 20.01 -10.52
CA LEU A 21 -11.70 21.38 -10.69
C LEU A 21 -11.60 21.84 -12.15
N VAL A 22 -10.46 21.59 -12.80
CA VAL A 22 -10.27 21.96 -14.21
C VAL A 22 -11.28 21.23 -15.10
N SER A 23 -11.46 19.92 -14.92
CA SER A 23 -12.43 19.14 -15.68
C SER A 23 -13.88 19.60 -15.45
N SER A 24 -14.20 20.07 -14.24
CA SER A 24 -15.52 20.60 -13.89
C SER A 24 -15.83 21.95 -14.56
N CYS A 25 -14.81 22.68 -15.06
CA CYS A 25 -15.02 23.86 -15.89
C CYS A 25 -15.50 23.53 -17.30
N PHE A 26 -15.19 22.32 -17.79
CA PHE A 26 -15.61 21.85 -19.11
C PHE A 26 -16.89 21.01 -19.05
N VAL A 27 -17.06 20.25 -17.97
CA VAL A 27 -18.27 19.47 -17.69
C VAL A 27 -18.87 20.01 -16.40
N LEU A 28 -19.90 20.87 -16.53
CA LEU A 28 -20.51 21.50 -15.37
C LEU A 28 -21.13 20.47 -14.43
N PRO A 29 -21.03 20.67 -13.10
CA PRO A 29 -21.62 19.77 -12.12
C PRO A 29 -23.13 19.58 -12.32
N ASP A 30 -23.53 18.32 -12.40
CA ASP A 30 -24.92 17.88 -12.55
C ASP A 30 -25.20 16.66 -11.66
N ALA A 31 -26.42 16.10 -11.77
CA ALA A 31 -26.82 14.94 -10.95
C ALA A 31 -25.98 13.68 -11.22
N GLU A 32 -25.34 13.56 -12.40
CA GLU A 32 -24.50 12.41 -12.73
C GLU A 32 -23.18 12.37 -11.94
N TYR A 33 -22.73 13.50 -11.38
CA TYR A 33 -21.54 13.56 -10.52
C TYR A 33 -21.64 12.61 -9.32
N LEU A 34 -22.84 12.46 -8.74
CA LEU A 34 -23.05 11.51 -7.64
C LEU A 34 -22.90 10.05 -8.13
N GLY A 35 -23.21 9.79 -9.39
CA GLY A 35 -23.05 8.48 -10.02
C GLY A 35 -21.59 8.09 -10.31
N TYR A 36 -20.66 9.07 -10.36
CA TYR A 36 -19.25 8.78 -10.55
C TYR A 36 -18.59 8.18 -9.29
N ILE A 37 -19.15 8.51 -8.12
CA ILE A 37 -18.54 8.17 -6.84
C ILE A 37 -18.89 6.74 -6.45
N ASP A 38 -17.87 5.89 -6.31
CA ASP A 38 -18.02 4.55 -5.74
C ASP A 38 -18.09 4.60 -4.22
N PHE A 39 -19.29 4.87 -3.69
CA PHE A 39 -19.56 4.94 -2.25
C PHE A 39 -19.24 3.63 -1.53
N ARG A 40 -19.38 2.48 -2.20
CA ARG A 40 -19.04 1.17 -1.64
C ARG A 40 -17.54 1.11 -1.32
N THR A 41 -16.70 1.42 -2.29
CA THR A 41 -15.24 1.43 -2.09
C THR A 41 -14.84 2.42 -1.01
N LEU A 42 -15.39 3.64 -1.01
CA LEU A 42 -15.07 4.65 0.02
C LEU A 42 -15.47 4.20 1.43
N ALA A 43 -16.64 3.60 1.59
CA ALA A 43 -17.12 3.11 2.89
C ALA A 43 -16.25 1.95 3.41
N ILE A 44 -15.84 1.02 2.54
CA ILE A 44 -14.97 -0.10 2.92
C ILE A 44 -13.56 0.42 3.26
N LEU A 45 -12.99 1.32 2.45
CA LEU A 45 -11.70 1.95 2.73
C LEU A 45 -11.70 2.66 4.07
N PHE A 46 -12.68 3.53 4.33
CA PHE A 46 -12.82 4.24 5.60
C PHE A 46 -12.90 3.25 6.78
N SER A 47 -13.74 2.22 6.66
CA SER A 47 -13.92 1.22 7.72
C SER A 47 -12.64 0.46 8.03
N LEU A 48 -11.96 -0.06 7.00
CA LEU A 48 -10.68 -0.76 7.15
C LEU A 48 -9.60 0.14 7.73
N MET A 49 -9.46 1.38 7.22
CA MET A 49 -8.46 2.33 7.72
C MET A 49 -8.70 2.68 9.18
N THR A 50 -9.96 2.88 9.58
CA THR A 50 -10.35 3.17 10.97
C THR A 50 -10.00 1.99 11.89
N VAL A 51 -10.38 0.78 11.51
CA VAL A 51 -10.10 -0.44 12.29
C VAL A 51 -8.59 -0.69 12.40
N MET A 52 -7.84 -0.50 11.30
CA MET A 52 -6.38 -0.66 11.29
C MET A 52 -5.67 0.40 12.14
N ALA A 53 -6.14 1.65 12.12
CA ALA A 53 -5.63 2.71 13.00
C ALA A 53 -5.86 2.35 14.50
N GLY A 54 -7.00 1.76 14.82
CA GLY A 54 -7.31 1.25 16.16
C GLY A 54 -6.39 0.11 16.59
N LEU A 55 -6.25 -0.94 15.78
CA LEU A 55 -5.36 -2.08 16.06
C LEU A 55 -3.89 -1.64 16.21
N ARG A 56 -3.43 -0.72 15.36
CA ARG A 56 -2.11 -0.12 15.47
C ARG A 56 -1.96 0.65 16.78
N GLY A 57 -2.97 1.42 17.18
CA GLY A 57 -2.99 2.15 18.46
C GLY A 57 -2.89 1.25 19.68
N GLN A 58 -3.35 -0.01 19.57
CA GLN A 58 -3.20 -1.03 20.63
C GLN A 58 -1.84 -1.74 20.60
N GLY A 59 -0.91 -1.37 19.70
CA GLY A 59 0.44 -1.94 19.63
C GLY A 59 0.48 -3.41 19.20
N VAL A 60 -0.51 -3.90 18.47
CA VAL A 60 -0.58 -5.31 18.00
C VAL A 60 0.64 -5.66 17.16
N PHE A 61 0.96 -4.79 16.19
CA PHE A 61 2.04 -5.05 15.23
C PHE A 61 3.42 -4.94 15.87
N ASP A 62 3.62 -4.01 16.82
CA ASP A 62 4.87 -3.88 17.57
C ASP A 62 5.15 -5.11 18.42
N ARG A 63 4.10 -5.72 19.00
CA ARG A 63 4.23 -6.98 19.77
C ARG A 63 4.57 -8.15 18.88
N LEU A 64 3.89 -8.27 17.72
CA LEU A 64 4.19 -9.29 16.73
C LEU A 64 5.65 -9.19 16.28
N GLY A 65 6.10 -7.98 15.93
CA GLY A 65 7.48 -7.74 15.52
C GLY A 65 8.48 -8.18 16.60
N ARG A 66 8.26 -7.77 17.86
CA ARG A 66 9.15 -8.16 18.99
C ARG A 66 9.14 -9.67 19.24
N ALA A 67 7.97 -10.31 19.20
CA ALA A 67 7.86 -11.75 19.40
C ALA A 67 8.64 -12.54 18.34
N LEU A 68 8.58 -12.12 17.08
CA LEU A 68 9.33 -12.77 16.02
C LEU A 68 10.84 -12.49 16.10
N LEU A 69 11.24 -11.29 16.48
CA LEU A 69 12.65 -10.92 16.61
C LEU A 69 13.35 -11.57 17.82
N SER A 70 12.62 -11.88 18.88
CA SER A 70 13.21 -12.55 20.06
C SER A 70 13.83 -13.90 19.74
N HIS A 71 13.49 -14.52 18.59
CA HIS A 71 14.03 -15.77 18.13
C HIS A 71 15.12 -15.63 17.05
N THR A 72 15.60 -14.38 16.78
CA THR A 72 16.62 -14.13 15.76
C THR A 72 18.00 -14.09 16.37
N HIS A 73 18.94 -14.86 15.81
CA HIS A 73 20.32 -14.97 16.29
C HIS A 73 21.36 -14.64 15.21
N THR A 74 20.94 -14.44 13.98
CA THR A 74 21.83 -14.12 12.84
C THR A 74 21.31 -12.94 12.02
N THR A 75 22.23 -12.27 11.32
CA THR A 75 21.87 -11.17 10.42
C THR A 75 20.90 -11.60 9.32
N LEU A 76 21.00 -12.83 8.83
CA LEU A 76 20.08 -13.37 7.83
C LEU A 76 18.65 -13.53 8.41
N GLN A 77 18.54 -14.12 9.60
CA GLN A 77 17.24 -14.26 10.27
C GLN A 77 16.61 -12.89 10.54
N LEU A 78 17.40 -11.93 11.01
CA LEU A 78 16.93 -10.56 11.22
C LEU A 78 16.39 -9.94 9.95
N THR A 79 17.17 -9.99 8.86
CA THR A 79 16.75 -9.44 7.56
C THR A 79 15.49 -10.12 7.04
N ALA A 80 15.45 -11.46 7.10
CA ALA A 80 14.30 -12.24 6.65
C ALA A 80 13.03 -11.95 7.48
N VAL A 81 13.15 -11.82 8.80
CA VAL A 81 12.02 -11.48 9.69
C VAL A 81 11.52 -10.07 9.42
N LEU A 82 12.41 -9.08 9.32
CA LEU A 82 12.01 -7.68 9.08
C LEU A 82 11.36 -7.48 7.70
N ALA A 83 11.91 -8.11 6.65
CA ALA A 83 11.31 -8.08 5.32
C ALA A 83 10.00 -8.91 5.27
N GLY A 84 9.99 -10.09 5.89
CA GLY A 84 8.82 -10.96 6.00
C GLY A 84 7.67 -10.31 6.76
N LEU A 85 7.95 -9.58 7.86
CA LEU A 85 6.94 -8.80 8.56
C LEU A 85 6.23 -7.82 7.62
N CYS A 86 6.97 -7.09 6.79
CA CYS A 86 6.37 -6.18 5.82
C CYS A 86 5.61 -6.93 4.73
N PHE A 87 6.15 -8.04 4.22
CA PHE A 87 5.53 -8.83 3.15
C PHE A 87 4.19 -9.43 3.59
N PHE A 88 4.18 -10.16 4.71
CA PHE A 88 2.97 -10.87 5.15
C PHE A 88 1.94 -9.95 5.81
N SER A 89 2.38 -8.96 6.59
CA SER A 89 1.44 -8.03 7.20
C SER A 89 0.73 -7.17 6.16
N SER A 90 1.42 -6.74 5.11
CA SER A 90 0.82 -5.91 4.05
C SER A 90 -0.30 -6.61 3.27
N MET A 91 -0.40 -7.93 3.32
CA MET A 91 -1.53 -8.67 2.76
C MET A 91 -2.86 -8.38 3.49
N VAL A 92 -2.77 -7.91 4.73
CA VAL A 92 -3.92 -7.77 5.64
C VAL A 92 -4.15 -6.33 6.06
N ILE A 93 -3.06 -5.55 6.30
CA ILE A 93 -3.12 -4.22 6.92
C ILE A 93 -2.76 -3.06 6.00
N THR A 94 -2.62 -3.24 4.75
CA THR A 94 -2.08 -2.34 3.72
C THR A 94 -0.56 -2.12 3.80
N ASN A 95 0.04 -1.88 2.63
CA ASN A 95 1.48 -1.62 2.51
C ASN A 95 1.92 -0.39 3.30
N ASP A 96 1.14 0.69 3.28
CA ASP A 96 1.47 1.96 3.97
C ASP A 96 1.52 1.78 5.48
N VAL A 97 0.51 1.14 6.07
CA VAL A 97 0.45 0.86 7.51
C VAL A 97 1.58 -0.09 7.94
N SER A 98 1.89 -1.08 7.12
CA SER A 98 3.01 -1.99 7.34
C SER A 98 4.33 -1.23 7.44
N LEU A 99 4.63 -0.35 6.48
CA LEU A 99 5.87 0.42 6.47
C LEU A 99 5.92 1.48 7.58
N LEU A 100 4.82 2.19 7.82
CA LEU A 100 4.73 3.15 8.94
C LEU A 100 4.98 2.50 10.31
N THR A 101 4.76 1.20 10.42
CA THR A 101 4.98 0.44 11.66
C THR A 101 6.39 -0.16 11.71
N PHE A 102 6.77 -0.91 10.67
CA PHE A 102 7.98 -1.73 10.74
C PHE A 102 9.26 -1.02 10.29
N VAL A 103 9.20 0.06 9.51
CA VAL A 103 10.42 0.82 9.15
C VAL A 103 11.00 1.55 10.37
N PRO A 104 10.24 2.35 11.16
CA PRO A 104 10.76 2.93 12.39
C PRO A 104 11.24 1.87 13.39
N PHE A 105 10.52 0.74 13.47
CA PHE A 105 10.93 -0.39 14.31
C PHE A 105 12.29 -0.98 13.88
N THR A 106 12.54 -1.06 12.57
CA THR A 106 13.83 -1.50 12.02
C THR A 106 14.98 -0.58 12.43
N PHE A 107 14.75 0.74 12.46
CA PHE A 107 15.76 1.69 12.96
C PHE A 107 16.12 1.40 14.42
N VAL A 108 15.14 1.18 15.27
CA VAL A 108 15.38 0.85 16.69
C VAL A 108 16.21 -0.43 16.83
N VAL A 109 15.82 -1.49 16.12
CA VAL A 109 16.46 -2.80 16.19
C VAL A 109 17.87 -2.78 15.60
N VAL A 110 18.04 -2.23 14.41
CA VAL A 110 19.33 -2.24 13.70
C VAL A 110 20.32 -1.26 14.34
N ASN A 111 19.86 -0.17 14.95
CA ASN A 111 20.72 0.75 15.71
C ASN A 111 21.28 0.14 17.01
N SER A 112 20.69 -0.94 17.52
CA SER A 112 21.25 -1.68 18.68
C SER A 112 22.39 -2.64 18.31
N LEU A 113 22.68 -2.82 17.02
CA LEU A 113 23.76 -3.68 16.52
C LEU A 113 25.09 -2.90 16.43
N ASP A 114 26.18 -3.66 16.29
CA ASP A 114 27.50 -3.10 16.02
C ASP A 114 27.49 -2.17 14.81
N ALA A 115 28.24 -1.06 14.87
CA ALA A 115 28.23 -0.03 13.82
C ALA A 115 28.53 -0.58 12.42
N ALA A 116 29.50 -1.48 12.30
CA ALA A 116 29.85 -2.09 10.99
C ALA A 116 28.72 -2.94 10.40
N VAL A 117 27.96 -3.66 11.25
CA VAL A 117 26.80 -4.46 10.85
C VAL A 117 25.63 -3.55 10.50
N ARG A 118 25.36 -2.56 11.35
CA ARG A 118 24.31 -1.55 11.13
C ARG A 118 24.48 -0.84 9.78
N ASP A 119 25.66 -0.26 9.54
CA ASP A 119 25.92 0.55 8.35
C ASP A 119 25.84 -0.26 7.04
N LYS A 120 26.09 -1.57 7.12
CA LYS A 120 25.92 -2.49 6.00
C LYS A 120 24.45 -2.88 5.76
N LEU A 121 23.65 -3.08 6.81
CA LEU A 121 22.35 -3.72 6.73
C LEU A 121 21.18 -2.73 6.65
N LEU A 122 21.27 -1.55 7.28
CA LEU A 122 20.14 -0.68 7.50
C LEU A 122 19.46 -0.25 6.18
N LEU A 123 20.19 0.33 5.25
CA LEU A 123 19.61 0.78 3.97
C LEU A 123 19.05 -0.38 3.13
N PRO A 124 19.78 -1.52 2.95
CA PRO A 124 19.23 -2.67 2.25
C PRO A 124 17.97 -3.25 2.90
N ILE A 125 17.91 -3.35 4.23
CA ILE A 125 16.73 -3.88 4.93
C ILE A 125 15.52 -2.95 4.70
N VAL A 126 15.67 -1.64 4.86
CA VAL A 126 14.56 -0.69 4.63
C VAL A 126 14.12 -0.72 3.16
N CYS A 127 15.05 -0.87 2.21
CA CYS A 127 14.71 -1.05 0.80
C CYS A 127 13.95 -2.36 0.55
N MET A 128 14.42 -3.48 1.13
CA MET A 128 13.72 -4.77 1.08
C MET A 128 12.31 -4.69 1.69
N GLN A 129 12.15 -4.02 2.83
CA GLN A 129 10.85 -3.83 3.48
C GLN A 129 9.89 -3.07 2.58
N THR A 130 10.37 -2.05 1.88
CA THR A 130 9.56 -1.25 0.95
C THR A 130 9.05 -2.10 -0.20
N ILE A 131 9.95 -2.85 -0.85
CA ILE A 131 9.60 -3.77 -1.93
C ILE A 131 8.70 -4.89 -1.40
N ALA A 132 9.02 -5.45 -0.24
CA ALA A 132 8.24 -6.51 0.41
C ALA A 132 6.80 -6.07 0.73
N ALA A 133 6.62 -4.85 1.24
CA ALA A 133 5.28 -4.32 1.52
C ALA A 133 4.45 -4.13 0.23
N ASN A 134 5.06 -3.57 -0.83
CA ASN A 134 4.38 -3.39 -2.12
C ASN A 134 4.01 -4.75 -2.75
N LEU A 135 4.92 -5.72 -2.74
CA LEU A 135 4.71 -7.01 -3.38
C LEU A 135 3.89 -8.00 -2.54
N GLY A 136 3.97 -7.92 -1.22
CA GLY A 136 3.09 -8.68 -0.32
C GLY A 136 1.64 -8.24 -0.45
N SER A 137 1.43 -6.93 -0.44
CA SER A 137 0.09 -6.33 -0.50
C SER A 137 -0.69 -6.64 -1.78
N MET A 138 -0.01 -7.04 -2.87
CA MET A 138 -0.68 -7.37 -4.12
C MET A 138 -1.48 -8.69 -4.06
N LEU A 139 -1.21 -9.58 -3.09
CA LEU A 139 -1.83 -10.90 -3.04
C LEU A 139 -3.31 -10.84 -2.67
N THR A 140 -3.74 -9.81 -1.95
CA THR A 140 -5.13 -9.68 -1.48
C THR A 140 -5.75 -8.35 -1.85
N PRO A 141 -7.09 -8.29 -1.95
CA PRO A 141 -7.78 -7.01 -2.13
C PRO A 141 -7.58 -6.02 -0.97
N LEU A 142 -7.26 -6.51 0.23
CA LEU A 142 -7.06 -5.70 1.44
C LEU A 142 -5.72 -4.98 1.48
N GLY A 143 -4.71 -5.54 0.79
CA GLY A 143 -3.33 -5.09 0.88
C GLY A 143 -3.10 -3.67 0.34
N ASN A 144 -3.94 -3.22 -0.60
CA ASN A 144 -3.81 -1.90 -1.22
C ASN A 144 -5.18 -1.29 -1.56
N PRO A 145 -5.35 0.04 -1.48
CA PRO A 145 -6.58 0.72 -1.85
C PRO A 145 -7.00 0.47 -3.30
N GLN A 146 -6.05 0.46 -4.26
CA GLN A 146 -6.35 0.17 -5.66
C GLN A 146 -6.82 -1.27 -5.86
N ASN A 147 -6.28 -2.23 -5.10
CA ASN A 147 -6.73 -3.62 -5.17
C ASN A 147 -8.18 -3.76 -4.71
N LEU A 148 -8.53 -3.10 -3.61
CA LEU A 148 -9.89 -3.11 -3.09
C LEU A 148 -10.88 -2.52 -4.11
N TYR A 149 -10.52 -1.40 -4.74
CA TYR A 149 -11.32 -0.75 -5.78
C TYR A 149 -11.48 -1.64 -7.02
N LEU A 150 -10.37 -2.13 -7.59
CA LEU A 150 -10.40 -2.98 -8.78
C LEU A 150 -11.07 -4.33 -8.51
N TYR A 151 -10.89 -4.91 -7.33
CA TYR A 151 -11.62 -6.09 -6.87
C TYR A 151 -13.12 -5.85 -6.84
N GLY A 152 -13.55 -4.69 -6.30
CA GLY A 152 -14.96 -4.27 -6.32
C GLY A 152 -15.53 -4.24 -7.73
N LYS A 153 -14.78 -3.66 -8.67
CA LYS A 153 -15.18 -3.45 -10.08
C LYS A 153 -15.09 -4.73 -10.92
N SER A 154 -14.14 -5.62 -10.63
CA SER A 154 -13.88 -6.83 -11.44
C SER A 154 -14.97 -7.89 -11.37
N GLY A 155 -15.81 -7.86 -10.35
CA GLY A 155 -16.79 -8.94 -10.12
C GLY A 155 -16.19 -10.27 -9.64
N MET A 156 -14.84 -10.41 -9.57
CA MET A 156 -14.17 -11.64 -9.14
C MET A 156 -14.46 -11.97 -7.68
N ASP A 157 -14.42 -13.25 -7.34
CA ASP A 157 -14.36 -13.72 -5.96
C ASP A 157 -12.93 -13.61 -5.39
N MET A 158 -12.80 -13.73 -4.06
CA MET A 158 -11.52 -13.62 -3.34
C MET A 158 -10.50 -14.67 -3.82
N GLY A 159 -10.96 -15.91 -4.07
CA GLY A 159 -10.09 -17.01 -4.51
C GLY A 159 -9.49 -16.72 -5.88
N SER A 160 -10.30 -16.26 -6.82
CA SER A 160 -9.87 -15.86 -8.17
C SER A 160 -8.87 -14.71 -8.14
N PHE A 161 -9.07 -13.71 -7.25
CA PHE A 161 -8.11 -12.62 -7.07
C PHE A 161 -6.76 -13.13 -6.55
N VAL A 162 -6.80 -13.95 -5.51
CA VAL A 162 -5.58 -14.52 -4.92
C VAL A 162 -4.85 -15.39 -5.93
N LEU A 163 -5.55 -16.25 -6.68
CA LEU A 163 -4.93 -17.11 -7.70
C LEU A 163 -4.31 -16.28 -8.84
N LEU A 164 -4.92 -15.15 -9.22
CA LEU A 164 -4.37 -14.24 -10.23
C LEU A 164 -3.02 -13.67 -9.79
N MET A 165 -2.88 -13.28 -8.52
CA MET A 165 -1.69 -12.59 -8.01
C MET A 165 -0.66 -13.53 -7.37
N LEU A 166 -1.05 -14.80 -7.09
CA LEU A 166 -0.21 -15.77 -6.39
C LEU A 166 1.15 -16.04 -7.08
N PRO A 167 1.22 -16.25 -8.42
CA PRO A 167 2.50 -16.49 -9.09
C PRO A 167 3.50 -15.35 -8.88
N TYR A 168 3.03 -14.11 -8.99
CA TYR A 168 3.86 -12.91 -8.80
C TYR A 168 4.30 -12.75 -7.34
N SER A 169 3.42 -13.09 -6.39
CA SER A 169 3.73 -13.04 -4.95
C SER A 169 4.76 -14.09 -4.56
N ILE A 170 4.66 -15.32 -5.08
CA ILE A 170 5.64 -16.39 -4.84
C ILE A 170 7.00 -16.00 -5.43
N LEU A 171 7.03 -15.54 -6.69
CA LEU A 171 8.25 -15.08 -7.33
C LEU A 171 8.90 -13.94 -6.56
N SER A 172 8.09 -12.98 -6.09
CA SER A 172 8.56 -11.86 -5.27
C SER A 172 9.20 -12.30 -3.97
N LEU A 173 8.56 -13.24 -3.27
CA LEU A 173 9.09 -13.81 -2.02
C LEU A 173 10.41 -14.54 -2.27
N ALA A 174 10.53 -15.29 -3.37
CA ALA A 174 11.77 -15.98 -3.76
C ALA A 174 12.89 -14.97 -4.06
N LEU A 175 12.61 -13.89 -4.80
CA LEU A 175 13.58 -12.83 -5.08
C LEU A 175 14.04 -12.11 -3.81
N LEU A 176 13.13 -11.80 -2.88
CA LEU A 176 13.48 -11.20 -1.59
C LEU A 176 14.34 -12.14 -0.74
N ALA A 177 14.02 -13.43 -0.72
CA ALA A 177 14.82 -14.45 -0.02
C ALA A 177 16.23 -14.56 -0.62
N LEU A 178 16.35 -14.62 -1.95
CA LEU A 178 17.64 -14.63 -2.63
C LEU A 178 18.47 -13.38 -2.33
N TRP A 179 17.84 -12.21 -2.29
CA TRP A 179 18.52 -10.96 -1.93
C TRP A 179 18.98 -10.98 -0.48
N ALA A 180 18.14 -11.43 0.47
CA ALA A 180 18.51 -11.56 1.88
C ALA A 180 19.71 -12.51 2.08
N VAL A 181 19.71 -13.67 1.41
CA VAL A 181 20.84 -14.62 1.43
C VAL A 181 22.10 -13.99 0.83
N GLY A 182 21.98 -13.30 -0.31
CA GLY A 182 23.09 -12.61 -0.96
C GLY A 182 23.71 -11.51 -0.10
N LEU A 183 22.87 -10.73 0.61
CA LEU A 183 23.31 -9.66 1.53
C LEU A 183 24.04 -10.22 2.75
N CYS A 184 23.55 -11.34 3.32
CA CYS A 184 23.97 -11.92 4.58
C CYS A 184 24.84 -13.17 4.44
N ARG A 185 25.54 -13.36 3.31
CA ARG A 185 26.36 -14.58 3.00
C ARG A 185 27.30 -15.05 4.13
N ARG A 186 27.77 -14.15 4.98
CA ARG A 186 28.53 -14.45 6.19
C ARG A 186 27.72 -14.07 7.41
N GLY A 187 26.59 -14.77 7.64
CA GLY A 187 25.65 -14.46 8.72
C GLY A 187 26.36 -14.26 10.06
N ALA A 188 26.63 -13.00 10.41
CA ALA A 188 27.20 -12.68 11.70
C ALA A 188 26.19 -13.03 12.80
N LYS A 189 26.68 -13.64 13.89
CA LYS A 189 25.87 -13.82 15.09
C LYS A 189 25.57 -12.44 15.67
N ILE A 190 24.33 -12.20 16.03
CA ILE A 190 23.89 -10.98 16.69
C ILE A 190 23.31 -11.32 18.06
N SER A 191 23.60 -10.46 19.03
CA SER A 191 22.94 -10.50 20.33
C SER A 191 21.93 -9.37 20.35
N MET A 192 20.65 -9.69 20.47
CA MET A 192 19.60 -8.67 20.59
C MET A 192 19.52 -8.23 22.04
N ALA A 193 19.74 -6.94 22.30
CA ALA A 193 19.37 -6.35 23.58
C ALA A 193 17.85 -6.48 23.76
N HIS A 194 17.42 -6.90 24.94
CA HIS A 194 15.98 -6.99 25.25
C HIS A 194 15.37 -5.60 25.15
N SER A 195 14.56 -5.39 24.12
CA SER A 195 13.80 -4.15 23.95
C SER A 195 12.76 -4.04 25.06
N ALA A 196 12.59 -2.85 25.61
CA ALA A 196 11.62 -2.57 26.67
C ALA A 196 10.22 -3.11 26.34
N ALA A 197 9.55 -3.63 27.35
CA ALA A 197 8.21 -4.22 27.18
C ALA A 197 7.24 -3.21 26.57
N ALA A 198 6.48 -3.64 25.55
CA ALA A 198 5.40 -2.83 25.02
C ALA A 198 4.33 -2.59 26.09
N ALA A 199 3.76 -1.41 26.12
CA ALA A 199 2.60 -1.12 26.95
C ALA A 199 1.51 -2.20 26.77
N SER A 200 0.88 -2.63 27.85
CA SER A 200 -0.19 -3.62 27.77
C SER A 200 -1.39 -3.02 27.01
N PRO A 201 -2.00 -3.77 26.07
CA PRO A 201 -3.15 -3.27 25.33
C PRO A 201 -4.36 -3.11 26.23
N ASN A 202 -5.22 -2.20 25.87
CA ASN A 202 -6.58 -2.24 26.39
C ASN A 202 -7.31 -3.43 25.76
N LYS A 203 -7.53 -4.49 26.54
CA LYS A 203 -8.15 -5.75 26.05
C LYS A 203 -9.54 -5.53 25.45
N ALA A 204 -10.32 -4.60 25.99
CA ALA A 204 -11.67 -4.28 25.48
C ALA A 204 -11.58 -3.63 24.07
N LEU A 205 -10.70 -2.65 23.90
CA LEU A 205 -10.49 -2.01 22.58
C LEU A 205 -9.89 -3.00 21.58
N LEU A 206 -8.95 -3.83 22.00
CA LEU A 206 -8.37 -4.86 21.14
C LEU A 206 -9.43 -5.84 20.64
N SER A 207 -10.30 -6.33 21.54
CA SER A 207 -11.41 -7.21 21.19
C SER A 207 -12.38 -6.52 20.24
N LEU A 208 -12.77 -5.26 20.54
CA LEU A 208 -13.64 -4.46 19.68
C LEU A 208 -13.08 -4.34 18.25
N TYR A 209 -11.82 -3.89 18.11
CA TYR A 209 -11.23 -3.72 16.79
C TYR A 209 -11.03 -5.04 16.05
N SER A 210 -10.77 -6.15 16.77
CA SER A 210 -10.69 -7.48 16.16
C SER A 210 -12.04 -7.94 15.60
N ILE A 211 -13.14 -7.70 16.32
CA ILE A 211 -14.50 -7.99 15.87
C ILE A 211 -14.84 -7.12 14.64
N LEU A 212 -14.58 -5.81 14.72
CA LEU A 212 -14.82 -4.89 13.61
C LEU A 212 -13.97 -5.24 12.37
N PHE A 213 -12.76 -5.77 12.57
CA PHE A 213 -11.93 -6.26 11.48
C PHE A 213 -12.57 -7.46 10.77
N VAL A 214 -13.04 -8.46 11.54
CA VAL A 214 -13.77 -9.61 10.97
C VAL A 214 -15.02 -9.13 10.23
N LEU A 215 -15.75 -8.15 10.76
CA LEU A 215 -16.89 -7.56 10.08
C LEU A 215 -16.51 -6.94 8.72
N CYS A 216 -15.40 -6.19 8.66
CA CYS A 216 -14.90 -5.65 7.40
C CYS A 216 -14.48 -6.76 6.42
N LEU A 217 -13.88 -7.85 6.90
CA LEU A 217 -13.55 -9.01 6.06
C LEU A 217 -14.80 -9.63 5.43
N LEU A 218 -15.89 -9.78 6.17
CA LEU A 218 -17.16 -10.30 5.66
C LEU A 218 -17.73 -9.43 4.54
N VAL A 219 -17.52 -8.10 4.59
CA VAL A 219 -17.91 -7.20 3.50
C VAL A 219 -17.05 -7.40 2.27
N VAL A 220 -15.73 -7.52 2.44
CA VAL A 220 -14.80 -7.77 1.31
C VAL A 220 -15.09 -9.13 0.67
N LEU A 221 -15.42 -10.13 1.46
CA LEU A 221 -15.88 -11.46 1.00
C LEU A 221 -17.30 -11.43 0.38
N ARG A 222 -17.95 -10.27 0.35
CA ARG A 222 -19.30 -10.07 -0.20
C ARG A 222 -20.43 -10.81 0.55
N VAL A 223 -20.15 -11.24 1.80
CA VAL A 223 -21.14 -11.89 2.67
C VAL A 223 -22.07 -10.86 3.32
N LEU A 224 -21.53 -9.67 3.63
CA LEU A 224 -22.26 -8.61 4.36
C LEU A 224 -22.34 -7.33 3.52
N PRO A 225 -23.49 -6.61 3.53
CA PRO A 225 -23.61 -5.29 2.92
C PRO A 225 -22.65 -4.27 3.54
N TYR A 226 -21.97 -3.47 2.72
CA TYR A 226 -20.99 -2.48 3.19
C TYR A 226 -21.55 -1.41 4.13
N GLY A 227 -22.82 -1.03 3.94
CA GLY A 227 -23.50 -0.03 4.78
C GLY A 227 -23.62 -0.44 6.24
N ILE A 228 -23.86 -1.73 6.50
CA ILE A 228 -23.95 -2.27 7.87
C ILE A 228 -22.59 -2.19 8.56
N ALA A 229 -21.53 -2.62 7.90
CA ALA A 229 -20.18 -2.55 8.46
C ALA A 229 -19.72 -1.10 8.67
N PHE A 230 -19.97 -0.22 7.71
CA PHE A 230 -19.66 1.21 7.84
C PHE A 230 -20.37 1.83 9.04
N ALA A 231 -21.69 1.61 9.19
CA ALA A 231 -22.47 2.12 10.31
C ALA A 231 -21.98 1.54 11.65
N ALA A 232 -21.69 0.24 11.70
CA ALA A 232 -21.18 -0.42 12.90
C ALA A 232 -19.79 0.11 13.28
N VAL A 233 -18.85 0.21 12.34
CA VAL A 233 -17.51 0.76 12.61
C VAL A 233 -17.61 2.20 13.09
N LEU A 234 -18.37 3.04 12.40
CA LEU A 234 -18.52 4.45 12.77
C LEU A 234 -19.14 4.60 14.16
N ALA A 235 -20.25 3.91 14.45
CA ALA A 235 -20.92 3.97 15.73
C ALA A 235 -20.05 3.46 16.89
N CYS A 236 -19.43 2.27 16.72
CA CYS A 236 -18.57 1.69 17.75
C CYS A 236 -17.36 2.56 18.06
N VAL A 237 -16.70 3.11 17.03
CA VAL A 237 -15.50 3.93 17.22
C VAL A 237 -15.86 5.31 17.80
N LEU A 238 -16.96 5.92 17.39
CA LEU A 238 -17.44 7.17 17.99
C LEU A 238 -17.73 7.03 19.49
N LEU A 239 -18.28 5.89 19.90
CA LEU A 239 -18.66 5.63 21.30
C LEU A 239 -17.47 5.19 22.15
N ALA A 240 -16.59 4.33 21.61
CA ALA A 240 -15.52 3.68 22.39
C ALA A 240 -14.15 4.37 22.28
N ASP A 241 -13.80 4.92 21.11
CA ASP A 241 -12.45 5.50 20.85
C ASP A 241 -12.49 6.51 19.70
N ARG A 242 -13.22 7.61 19.91
CA ARG A 242 -13.35 8.68 18.91
C ARG A 242 -12.01 9.27 18.42
N ASN A 243 -10.97 9.19 19.25
CA ASN A 243 -9.65 9.72 18.89
C ASN A 243 -9.00 8.95 17.73
N THR A 244 -9.38 7.69 17.53
CA THR A 244 -8.91 6.90 16.38
C THR A 244 -9.36 7.48 15.05
N LEU A 245 -10.52 8.14 14.99
CA LEU A 245 -10.98 8.82 13.77
C LEU A 245 -10.01 9.93 13.30
N CYS A 246 -9.31 10.60 14.22
CA CYS A 246 -8.31 11.60 13.86
C CYS A 246 -7.03 10.99 13.24
N ARG A 247 -6.88 9.66 13.27
CA ARG A 247 -5.73 8.93 12.72
C ARG A 247 -6.02 8.31 11.36
N VAL A 248 -7.24 8.45 10.87
CA VAL A 248 -7.65 7.96 9.54
C VAL A 248 -7.05 8.88 8.47
N ASP A 249 -6.59 8.29 7.37
CA ASP A 249 -6.07 9.04 6.22
C ASP A 249 -7.21 9.56 5.34
N TYR A 250 -7.76 10.70 5.73
CA TYR A 250 -8.80 11.38 4.95
C TYR A 250 -8.27 11.92 3.61
N SER A 251 -6.95 12.14 3.49
CA SER A 251 -6.34 12.58 2.24
C SER A 251 -6.52 11.55 1.14
N LEU A 252 -6.36 10.27 1.47
CA LEU A 252 -6.61 9.17 0.54
C LEU A 252 -8.08 9.11 0.09
N ILE A 253 -9.02 9.23 1.03
CA ILE A 253 -10.46 9.22 0.71
C ILE A 253 -10.81 10.38 -0.24
N LEU A 254 -10.36 11.59 0.07
CA LEU A 254 -10.58 12.77 -0.77
C LEU A 254 -9.90 12.62 -2.15
N THR A 255 -8.74 11.98 -2.21
CA THR A 255 -8.07 11.65 -3.48
C THR A 255 -8.95 10.77 -4.36
N PHE A 256 -9.57 9.72 -3.78
CA PHE A 256 -10.51 8.88 -4.52
C PHE A 256 -11.71 9.68 -5.04
N VAL A 257 -12.33 10.51 -4.19
CA VAL A 257 -13.49 11.33 -4.58
C VAL A 257 -13.13 12.26 -5.74
N THR A 258 -12.01 12.98 -5.63
CA THR A 258 -11.58 13.92 -6.68
C THR A 258 -11.20 13.21 -7.98
N LEU A 259 -10.58 12.03 -7.91
CA LEU A 259 -10.29 11.22 -9.08
C LEU A 259 -11.55 10.67 -9.73
N PHE A 260 -12.55 10.23 -8.96
CA PHE A 260 -13.82 9.77 -9.51
C PHE A 260 -14.52 10.88 -10.29
N ILE A 261 -14.54 12.11 -9.78
CA ILE A 261 -15.09 13.29 -10.48
C ILE A 261 -14.28 13.55 -11.75
N PHE A 262 -12.97 13.60 -11.67
CA PHE A 262 -12.10 13.84 -12.82
C PHE A 262 -12.34 12.82 -13.94
N ILE A 263 -12.38 11.53 -13.61
CA ILE A 263 -12.54 10.44 -14.56
C ILE A 263 -13.94 10.40 -15.13
N GLY A 264 -14.96 10.64 -14.32
CA GLY A 264 -16.35 10.76 -14.79
C GLY A 264 -16.47 11.86 -15.84
N ASN A 265 -15.87 13.02 -15.57
CA ASN A 265 -15.83 14.13 -16.52
C ASN A 265 -15.07 13.75 -17.81
N LEU A 266 -13.89 13.10 -17.69
CA LEU A 266 -13.13 12.67 -18.85
C LEU A 266 -13.89 11.65 -19.71
N GLY A 267 -14.67 10.77 -19.10
CA GLY A 267 -15.53 9.81 -19.81
C GLY A 267 -16.54 10.45 -20.75
N ARG A 268 -16.94 11.70 -20.49
CA ARG A 268 -17.85 12.48 -21.36
C ARG A 268 -17.16 13.06 -22.60
N PHE A 269 -15.83 13.08 -22.66
CA PHE A 269 -15.09 13.53 -23.85
C PHE A 269 -14.82 12.35 -24.79
N ALA A 270 -15.69 12.15 -25.78
CA ALA A 270 -15.63 11.00 -26.69
C ALA A 270 -14.25 10.83 -27.38
N ALA A 271 -13.63 11.94 -27.81
CA ALA A 271 -12.31 11.90 -28.45
C ALA A 271 -11.22 11.39 -27.52
N PHE A 272 -11.20 11.85 -26.26
CA PHE A 272 -10.22 11.40 -25.25
C PHE A 272 -10.48 9.95 -24.84
N SER A 273 -11.75 9.62 -24.59
CA SER A 273 -12.18 8.27 -24.21
C SER A 273 -11.78 7.25 -25.28
N GLY A 274 -12.07 7.54 -26.56
CA GLY A 274 -11.70 6.66 -27.69
C GLY A 274 -10.19 6.52 -27.87
N TRP A 275 -9.44 7.61 -27.72
CA TRP A 275 -7.98 7.59 -27.78
C TRP A 275 -7.37 6.72 -26.67
N LEU A 276 -7.83 6.90 -25.43
CA LEU A 276 -7.30 6.15 -24.27
C LEU A 276 -7.70 4.66 -24.35
N GLN A 277 -8.93 4.35 -24.78
CA GLN A 277 -9.36 2.98 -25.03
C GLN A 277 -8.49 2.30 -26.08
N HIS A 278 -8.16 2.99 -27.18
CA HIS A 278 -7.29 2.46 -28.23
C HIS A 278 -5.87 2.13 -27.71
N ILE A 279 -5.31 2.98 -26.86
CA ILE A 279 -3.99 2.73 -26.24
C ILE A 279 -4.05 1.56 -25.25
N LEU A 280 -5.15 1.44 -24.51
CA LEU A 280 -5.30 0.40 -23.48
C LEU A 280 -5.53 -0.99 -24.08
N THR A 281 -6.32 -1.08 -25.15
CA THR A 281 -6.74 -2.37 -25.71
C THR A 281 -5.55 -3.25 -26.07
N GLY A 282 -5.39 -4.37 -25.36
CA GLY A 282 -4.29 -5.32 -25.51
C GLY A 282 -2.97 -4.92 -24.86
N HIS A 283 -2.90 -3.72 -24.25
CA HIS A 283 -1.68 -3.19 -23.61
C HIS A 283 -1.90 -2.75 -22.16
N GLU A 284 -3.02 -3.16 -21.54
CA GLU A 284 -3.45 -2.68 -20.23
C GLU A 284 -2.38 -2.82 -19.16
N VAL A 285 -1.64 -3.95 -19.14
CA VAL A 285 -0.57 -4.18 -18.14
C VAL A 285 0.56 -3.17 -18.32
N TRP A 286 1.07 -3.02 -19.55
CA TRP A 286 2.15 -2.08 -19.85
C TRP A 286 1.77 -0.63 -19.55
N VAL A 287 0.57 -0.24 -20.01
CA VAL A 287 0.05 1.12 -19.79
C VAL A 287 -0.14 1.39 -18.30
N SER A 288 -0.62 0.41 -17.54
CA SER A 288 -0.79 0.53 -16.08
C SER A 288 0.55 0.67 -15.35
N VAL A 289 1.56 -0.13 -15.73
CA VAL A 289 2.90 -0.02 -15.16
C VAL A 289 3.48 1.37 -15.43
N LEU A 290 3.42 1.85 -16.68
CA LEU A 290 3.96 3.15 -17.06
C LEU A 290 3.19 4.33 -16.43
N ALA A 291 1.86 4.28 -16.43
CA ALA A 291 1.03 5.30 -15.78
C ALA A 291 1.34 5.38 -14.27
N SER A 292 1.55 4.25 -13.60
CA SER A 292 1.89 4.21 -12.18
C SER A 292 3.20 4.92 -11.87
N GLN A 293 4.18 4.93 -12.80
CA GLN A 293 5.45 5.62 -12.59
C GLN A 293 5.31 7.13 -12.48
N VAL A 294 4.25 7.68 -13.06
CA VAL A 294 4.00 9.13 -13.14
C VAL A 294 2.93 9.56 -12.13
N THR A 295 1.83 8.81 -12.04
CA THR A 295 0.64 9.20 -11.26
C THR A 295 0.51 8.49 -9.93
N SER A 296 1.33 7.47 -9.65
CA SER A 296 1.15 6.44 -8.61
C SER A 296 0.10 5.39 -8.99
N ASN A 297 0.24 4.20 -8.41
CA ASN A 297 -0.59 3.02 -8.72
C ASN A 297 -2.09 3.22 -8.41
N VAL A 298 -2.43 3.94 -7.34
CA VAL A 298 -3.84 4.20 -6.98
C VAL A 298 -4.53 5.10 -7.99
N PRO A 299 -4.03 6.30 -8.32
CA PRO A 299 -4.60 7.11 -9.40
C PRO A 299 -4.61 6.42 -10.75
N ALA A 300 -3.55 5.67 -11.10
CA ALA A 300 -3.50 4.90 -12.35
C ALA A 300 -4.63 3.87 -12.42
N ALA A 301 -4.86 3.10 -11.34
CA ALA A 301 -5.93 2.11 -11.26
C ALA A 301 -7.30 2.74 -11.48
N ILE A 302 -7.59 3.85 -10.80
CA ILE A 302 -8.88 4.54 -10.91
C ILE A 302 -9.04 5.10 -12.33
N LEU A 303 -8.03 5.83 -12.83
CA LEU A 303 -8.07 6.44 -14.16
C LEU A 303 -8.30 5.40 -15.25
N LEU A 304 -7.46 4.39 -15.33
CA LEU A 304 -7.48 3.44 -16.43
C LEU A 304 -8.71 2.52 -16.41
N SER A 305 -9.23 2.22 -15.23
CA SER A 305 -10.44 1.38 -15.08
C SER A 305 -11.73 2.01 -15.62
N GLY A 306 -11.73 3.31 -15.92
CA GLY A 306 -12.83 3.99 -16.60
C GLY A 306 -12.88 3.72 -18.10
N PHE A 307 -11.80 3.15 -18.67
CA PHE A 307 -11.61 3.08 -20.11
C PHE A 307 -11.28 1.68 -20.64
N THR A 308 -11.31 0.65 -19.80
CA THR A 308 -11.17 -0.76 -20.20
C THR A 308 -12.04 -1.67 -19.35
N GLU A 309 -12.52 -2.75 -19.96
CA GLU A 309 -13.23 -3.84 -19.27
C GLU A 309 -12.25 -4.92 -18.74
N ASN A 310 -10.99 -4.87 -19.14
CA ASN A 310 -9.98 -5.86 -18.74
C ASN A 310 -9.39 -5.53 -17.36
N ILE A 311 -10.24 -5.61 -16.34
CA ILE A 311 -9.86 -5.27 -14.96
C ILE A 311 -8.78 -6.23 -14.41
N ARG A 312 -8.71 -7.49 -14.91
CA ARG A 312 -7.66 -8.43 -14.51
C ARG A 312 -6.28 -7.92 -14.87
N SER A 313 -6.09 -7.46 -16.10
CA SER A 313 -4.83 -6.87 -16.55
C SER A 313 -4.50 -5.58 -15.80
N LEU A 314 -5.48 -4.76 -15.44
CA LEU A 314 -5.26 -3.59 -14.59
C LEU A 314 -4.77 -3.97 -13.18
N ILE A 315 -5.34 -5.02 -12.57
CA ILE A 315 -4.89 -5.53 -11.27
C ILE A 315 -3.42 -5.92 -11.34
N ILE A 316 -3.02 -6.71 -12.34
CA ILE A 316 -1.62 -7.09 -12.53
C ILE A 316 -0.75 -5.84 -12.75
N GLY A 317 -1.10 -5.02 -13.73
CA GLY A 317 -0.28 -3.88 -14.15
C GLY A 317 -0.10 -2.83 -13.06
N THR A 318 -1.15 -2.48 -12.30
CA THR A 318 -1.06 -1.48 -11.22
C THR A 318 -0.31 -1.99 -9.99
N ASN A 319 -0.37 -3.30 -9.72
CA ASN A 319 0.42 -3.90 -8.64
C ASN A 319 1.92 -3.98 -9.01
N LEU A 320 2.26 -4.47 -10.19
CA LEU A 320 3.64 -4.46 -10.67
C LEU A 320 4.16 -3.03 -10.86
N GLY A 321 3.30 -2.13 -11.32
CA GLY A 321 3.58 -0.70 -11.48
C GLY A 321 3.78 0.06 -10.16
N GLY A 322 3.41 -0.51 -9.01
CA GLY A 322 3.76 0.03 -7.68
C GLY A 322 5.25 -0.04 -7.36
N LEU A 323 6.01 -0.81 -8.13
CA LEU A 323 7.48 -0.81 -8.15
C LEU A 323 8.00 0.20 -9.18
N GLY A 324 9.28 0.56 -9.09
CA GLY A 324 9.96 1.46 -10.02
C GLY A 324 10.34 2.77 -9.35
N THR A 325 9.69 3.87 -9.70
CA THR A 325 9.97 5.19 -9.12
C THR A 325 9.44 5.34 -7.69
N LEU A 326 9.96 6.32 -6.94
CA LEU A 326 9.41 6.66 -5.62
C LEU A 326 7.94 7.14 -5.67
N ILE A 327 7.51 7.66 -6.82
CA ILE A 327 6.15 8.16 -7.03
C ILE A 327 5.19 7.00 -7.32
N ALA A 328 5.69 5.90 -7.85
CA ALA A 328 4.89 4.74 -8.27
C ALA A 328 4.03 4.15 -7.14
N SER A 329 4.49 4.26 -5.89
CA SER A 329 3.72 3.89 -4.70
C SER A 329 3.94 4.90 -3.58
N MET A 330 2.88 5.33 -2.91
CA MET A 330 2.97 6.18 -1.71
C MET A 330 3.75 5.50 -0.59
N ALA A 331 3.65 4.19 -0.48
CA ALA A 331 4.45 3.37 0.45
C ALA A 331 5.96 3.60 0.29
N SER A 332 6.44 3.74 -0.93
CA SER A 332 7.85 4.03 -1.23
C SER A 332 8.31 5.38 -0.66
N LEU A 333 7.43 6.38 -0.68
CA LEU A 333 7.70 7.69 -0.10
C LEU A 333 7.79 7.66 1.43
N ILE A 334 7.05 6.77 2.10
CA ILE A 334 7.11 6.59 3.56
C ILE A 334 8.53 6.21 3.98
N SER A 335 9.07 5.15 3.38
CA SER A 335 10.42 4.67 3.67
C SER A 335 11.49 5.73 3.33
N TYR A 336 11.35 6.39 2.18
CA TYR A 336 12.29 7.45 1.79
C TYR A 336 12.27 8.63 2.76
N ARG A 337 11.09 9.08 3.23
CA ARG A 337 10.96 10.17 4.22
C ARG A 337 11.59 9.77 5.55
N GLU A 338 11.44 8.52 5.98
CA GLU A 338 12.05 8.02 7.21
C GLU A 338 13.58 8.00 7.10
N ILE A 339 14.14 7.52 6.00
CA ILE A 339 15.59 7.59 5.73
C ILE A 339 16.07 9.05 5.67
N ALA A 340 15.33 9.94 5.03
CA ALA A 340 15.72 11.36 4.91
C ALA A 340 15.71 12.06 6.27
N ARG A 341 14.84 11.62 7.20
CA ARG A 341 14.76 12.13 8.56
C ARG A 341 15.90 11.61 9.45
N GLU A 342 16.10 10.29 9.46
CA GLU A 342 17.04 9.62 10.37
C GLU A 342 18.49 9.65 9.85
N LEU A 343 18.69 9.60 8.52
CA LEU A 343 19.98 9.51 7.84
C LEU A 343 20.08 10.50 6.66
N PRO A 344 20.00 11.81 6.89
CA PRO A 344 19.91 12.81 5.81
C PRO A 344 21.10 12.76 4.83
N LEU A 345 22.30 12.37 5.29
CA LEU A 345 23.50 12.24 4.46
C LEU A 345 23.48 10.99 3.56
N GLN A 346 22.68 9.99 3.89
CA GLN A 346 22.59 8.73 3.13
C GLN A 346 21.38 8.63 2.21
N LYS A 347 20.52 9.65 2.16
CA LYS A 347 19.29 9.67 1.34
C LYS A 347 19.56 9.40 -0.15
N GLY A 348 20.66 9.93 -0.71
CA GLY A 348 21.04 9.70 -2.10
C GLY A 348 21.48 8.26 -2.36
N ARG A 349 22.22 7.65 -1.42
CA ARG A 349 22.61 6.24 -1.49
C ARG A 349 21.39 5.32 -1.40
N TYR A 350 20.45 5.64 -0.51
CA TYR A 350 19.18 4.91 -0.43
C TYR A 350 18.39 5.03 -1.72
N PHE A 351 18.26 6.25 -2.28
CA PHE A 351 17.55 6.48 -3.54
C PHE A 351 18.12 5.65 -4.69
N ALA A 352 19.45 5.62 -4.84
CA ALA A 352 20.10 4.81 -5.86
C ALA A 352 19.85 3.30 -5.66
N LEU A 353 20.01 2.79 -4.42
CA LEU A 353 19.72 1.40 -4.08
C LEU A 353 18.25 1.05 -4.34
N PHE A 354 17.34 1.90 -3.91
CA PHE A 354 15.91 1.75 -4.13
C PHE A 354 15.58 1.65 -5.61
N THR A 355 16.08 2.60 -6.42
CA THR A 355 15.79 2.65 -7.86
C THR A 355 16.30 1.41 -8.58
N VAL A 356 17.56 1.03 -8.36
CA VAL A 356 18.14 -0.16 -8.99
C VAL A 356 17.39 -1.43 -8.60
N SER A 357 17.09 -1.59 -7.31
CA SER A 357 16.39 -2.77 -6.82
C SER A 357 14.97 -2.85 -7.37
N ASN A 358 14.21 -1.74 -7.37
CA ASN A 358 12.86 -1.71 -7.92
C ASN A 358 12.82 -1.98 -9.42
N ILE A 359 13.77 -1.43 -10.21
CA ILE A 359 13.88 -1.72 -11.65
C ILE A 359 14.15 -3.21 -11.86
N LEU A 360 15.07 -3.80 -11.10
CA LEU A 360 15.35 -5.24 -11.19
C LEU A 360 14.09 -6.07 -10.92
N PHE A 361 13.39 -5.79 -9.82
CA PHE A 361 12.19 -6.54 -9.43
C PHE A 361 11.07 -6.38 -10.48
N VAL A 362 10.76 -5.15 -10.91
CA VAL A 362 9.72 -4.94 -11.92
C VAL A 362 10.06 -5.61 -13.25
N THR A 363 11.34 -5.58 -13.66
CA THR A 363 11.77 -6.22 -14.90
C THR A 363 11.58 -7.74 -14.84
N VAL A 364 11.98 -8.38 -13.74
CA VAL A 364 11.81 -9.84 -13.58
C VAL A 364 10.33 -10.22 -13.52
N LEU A 365 9.50 -9.45 -12.79
CA LEU A 365 8.07 -9.71 -12.67
C LEU A 365 7.33 -9.46 -13.99
N MET A 366 7.68 -8.41 -14.74
CA MET A 366 7.14 -8.16 -16.07
C MET A 366 7.57 -9.23 -17.07
N GLY A 367 8.83 -9.71 -16.96
CA GLY A 367 9.30 -10.87 -17.74
C GLY A 367 8.49 -12.13 -17.45
N ALA A 368 8.21 -12.41 -16.16
CA ALA A 368 7.37 -13.54 -15.77
C ALA A 368 5.93 -13.41 -16.30
N TRP A 369 5.36 -12.19 -16.26
CA TRP A 369 4.05 -11.91 -16.85
C TRP A 369 4.05 -12.17 -18.36
N ALA A 370 5.05 -11.67 -19.08
CA ALA A 370 5.15 -11.84 -20.54
C ALA A 370 5.36 -13.29 -20.99
N LEU A 371 5.91 -14.14 -20.11
CA LEU A 371 6.09 -15.58 -20.38
C LEU A 371 4.84 -16.41 -20.01
N ALA A 372 3.98 -15.89 -19.15
CA ALA A 372 2.76 -16.58 -18.71
C ALA A 372 1.52 -16.26 -19.58
N GLY A 373 1.55 -15.18 -20.31
CA GLY A 373 0.50 -14.72 -21.23
C GLY A 373 0.86 -14.96 -22.66
#